data_3e51a03fd45158811dd62c3f0b1d0605
#
_entry.id   3e51a03fd45158811dd62c3f0b1d0605
#
_cell.length_a   1.000
_cell.length_b   1.000
_cell.length_c   1.000
_cell.angle_alpha   90.00
_cell.angle_beta   90.00
_cell.angle_gamma   90.00
#
_symmetry.space_group_name_H-M   'P 1'
#
loop_
_entity.id
_entity.type
_entity.pdbx_description
1 polymer ?
#
loop_
_entity_poly.entity_id
_entity_poly.type
_entity_poly.pdbx_seq_one_letter_code
_entity_poly.pdbx_strand_id
1 'polypeptide(L)'
;MLYEQIASNKRKTWVLLIVFFLLLAIVGYAVGYLFMNSGFGGVTIAMILGFIYALTMIFQSTEIVMSMNGAREVDRNEEPVLYHVVEDMAMVAQIPMPRVYVIDDPGLNAFATGSNPQNAAVAATSGLLEIMNREELEAVIGHEVSHIRNLDIRISTIAVALASAITLLSSMAGRMMWWGGASRSRRSNDRDGGGIEVILLVISLLAIVLAPIAATLVQLAISRQREFLADASSVELTRNPQGMINALQKLDNSQPMSHHVDDASSALYINDPQKPGFLKKLFYTHPPISERIERLKHM
;
A
#
# COMPACT_ATOMS: atom_id res chain seq x y z
N MET A 1 -7.47 -23.34 -7.91
CA MET A 1 -7.03 -21.95 -8.21
C MET A 1 -7.31 -20.98 -7.06
N LEU A 2 -8.55 -20.67 -6.65
CA LEU A 2 -8.83 -19.70 -5.58
C LEU A 2 -8.22 -20.07 -4.23
N TYR A 3 -8.43 -21.30 -3.76
CA TYR A 3 -7.86 -21.79 -2.49
C TYR A 3 -6.33 -21.81 -2.48
N GLU A 4 -5.71 -22.10 -3.60
CA GLU A 4 -4.23 -22.08 -3.74
C GLU A 4 -3.70 -20.66 -3.65
N GLN A 5 -4.40 -19.68 -4.20
CA GLN A 5 -4.03 -18.27 -4.07
C GLN A 5 -4.18 -17.77 -2.64
N ILE A 6 -5.28 -18.07 -1.98
CA ILE A 6 -5.47 -17.74 -0.56
C ILE A 6 -4.34 -18.35 0.30
N ALA A 7 -4.00 -19.62 0.06
CA ALA A 7 -2.88 -20.27 0.76
C ALA A 7 -1.53 -19.60 0.44
N SER A 8 -1.31 -19.24 -0.82
CA SER A 8 -0.11 -18.50 -1.26
C SER A 8 -0.02 -17.12 -0.59
N ASN A 9 -1.12 -16.36 -0.54
CA ASN A 9 -1.17 -15.05 0.09
C ASN A 9 -0.89 -15.14 1.60
N LYS A 10 -1.47 -16.11 2.28
CA LYS A 10 -1.17 -16.38 3.71
C LYS A 10 0.32 -16.69 3.92
N ARG A 11 0.93 -17.56 3.09
CA ARG A 11 2.36 -17.90 3.18
C ARG A 11 3.24 -16.67 2.93
N LYS A 12 2.94 -15.87 1.89
CA LYS A 12 3.68 -14.64 1.59
C LYS A 12 3.60 -13.64 2.73
N THR A 13 2.43 -13.49 3.37
CA THR A 13 2.26 -12.62 4.55
C THR A 13 3.20 -13.04 5.68
N TRP A 14 3.31 -14.34 5.97
CA TRP A 14 4.24 -14.83 6.98
C TRP A 14 5.71 -14.57 6.60
N VAL A 15 6.07 -14.77 5.33
CA VAL A 15 7.43 -14.46 4.84
C VAL A 15 7.74 -12.97 5.03
N LEU A 16 6.81 -12.07 4.69
CA LEU A 16 6.97 -10.64 4.90
C LEU A 16 7.22 -10.29 6.38
N LEU A 17 6.43 -10.87 7.28
CA LEU A 17 6.59 -10.63 8.72
C LEU A 17 7.93 -11.17 9.24
N ILE A 18 8.35 -12.36 8.81
CA ILE A 18 9.65 -12.95 9.21
C ILE A 18 10.79 -12.05 8.73
N VAL A 19 10.78 -11.62 7.46
CA VAL A 19 11.79 -10.72 6.91
C VAL A 19 11.83 -9.40 7.68
N PHE A 20 10.68 -8.82 7.99
CA PHE A 20 10.58 -7.61 8.79
C PHE A 20 11.21 -7.76 10.18
N PHE A 21 10.89 -8.83 10.92
CA PHE A 21 11.47 -9.06 12.25
C PHE A 21 12.97 -9.37 12.21
N LEU A 22 13.44 -10.06 11.18
CA LEU A 22 14.88 -10.26 10.98
C LEU A 22 15.62 -8.94 10.76
N LEU A 23 15.05 -8.05 9.95
CA LEU A 23 15.61 -6.71 9.73
C LEU A 23 15.62 -5.88 11.01
N LEU A 24 14.53 -5.91 11.77
CA LEU A 24 14.47 -5.24 13.08
C LEU A 24 15.53 -5.78 14.05
N ALA A 25 15.77 -7.08 14.06
CA ALA A 25 16.80 -7.69 14.91
C ALA A 25 18.20 -7.20 14.52
N ILE A 26 18.51 -7.14 13.21
CA ILE A 26 19.81 -6.65 12.71
C ILE A 26 20.00 -5.18 13.06
N VAL A 27 18.99 -4.34 12.79
CA VAL A 27 19.02 -2.92 13.12
C VAL A 27 19.11 -2.69 14.62
N GLY A 28 18.27 -3.41 15.39
CA GLY A 28 18.28 -3.35 16.85
C GLY A 28 19.63 -3.75 17.45
N TYR A 29 20.27 -4.79 16.92
CA TYR A 29 21.61 -5.20 17.36
C TYR A 29 22.65 -4.10 17.09
N ALA A 30 22.66 -3.55 15.89
CA ALA A 30 23.60 -2.50 15.50
C ALA A 30 23.44 -1.23 16.37
N VAL A 31 22.19 -0.77 16.52
CA VAL A 31 21.86 0.42 17.33
C VAL A 31 22.15 0.17 18.81
N GLY A 32 21.73 -0.97 19.35
CA GLY A 32 21.98 -1.31 20.75
C GLY A 32 23.47 -1.46 21.09
N TYR A 33 24.27 -2.02 20.17
CA TYR A 33 25.71 -2.11 20.33
C TYR A 33 26.37 -0.74 20.38
N LEU A 34 25.97 0.18 19.50
CA LEU A 34 26.56 1.52 19.39
C LEU A 34 26.15 2.46 20.55
N PHE A 35 24.91 2.39 21.01
CA PHE A 35 24.35 3.37 21.95
C PHE A 35 24.24 2.86 23.39
N MET A 36 24.01 1.56 23.55
CA MET A 36 23.76 0.95 24.85
C MET A 36 24.90 0.01 25.27
N ASN A 37 25.93 -0.11 24.45
CA ASN A 37 27.00 -1.09 24.63
C ASN A 37 26.48 -2.53 24.83
N SER A 38 25.28 -2.81 24.29
CA SER A 38 24.56 -4.08 24.41
C SER A 38 23.75 -4.37 23.16
N GLY A 39 24.31 -5.17 22.25
CA GLY A 39 23.60 -5.58 21.03
C GLY A 39 22.29 -6.34 21.34
N PHE A 40 22.31 -7.23 22.33
CA PHE A 40 21.12 -7.99 22.75
C PHE A 40 20.04 -7.09 23.38
N GLY A 41 20.44 -6.05 24.15
CA GLY A 41 19.50 -5.06 24.68
C GLY A 41 18.79 -4.32 23.56
N GLY A 42 19.51 -3.92 22.53
CA GLY A 42 18.95 -3.27 21.33
C GLY A 42 17.98 -4.18 20.56
N VAL A 43 18.34 -5.47 20.37
CA VAL A 43 17.43 -6.46 19.76
C VAL A 43 16.14 -6.59 20.56
N THR A 44 16.23 -6.72 21.87
CA THR A 44 15.05 -6.86 22.72
C THR A 44 14.09 -5.68 22.58
N ILE A 45 14.61 -4.46 22.64
CA ILE A 45 13.80 -3.24 22.46
C ILE A 45 13.18 -3.19 21.05
N ALA A 46 13.98 -3.46 20.01
CA ALA A 46 13.51 -3.45 18.63
C ALA A 46 12.40 -4.49 18.39
N MET A 47 12.53 -5.69 18.98
CA MET A 47 11.52 -6.75 18.86
C MET A 47 10.22 -6.37 19.59
N ILE A 48 10.29 -5.79 20.78
CA ILE A 48 9.10 -5.31 21.50
C ILE A 48 8.38 -4.22 20.71
N LEU A 49 9.10 -3.20 20.26
CA LEU A 49 8.53 -2.10 19.46
C LEU A 49 7.97 -2.61 18.13
N GLY A 50 8.70 -3.50 17.45
CA GLY A 50 8.27 -4.13 16.22
C GLY A 50 7.02 -4.99 16.39
N PHE A 51 6.91 -5.71 17.51
CA PHE A 51 5.72 -6.49 17.80
C PHE A 51 4.49 -5.61 18.08
N ILE A 52 4.65 -4.55 18.87
CA ILE A 52 3.59 -3.55 19.10
C ILE A 52 3.17 -2.93 17.77
N TYR A 53 4.13 -2.52 16.94
CA TYR A 53 3.87 -1.98 15.61
C TYR A 53 3.11 -2.96 14.71
N ALA A 54 3.56 -4.23 14.64
CA ALA A 54 2.89 -5.26 13.84
C ALA A 54 1.44 -5.51 14.30
N LEU A 55 1.19 -5.52 15.62
CA LEU A 55 -0.17 -5.61 16.16
C LEU A 55 -1.01 -4.41 15.75
N THR A 56 -0.49 -3.19 15.90
CA THR A 56 -1.18 -1.97 15.47
C THR A 56 -1.53 -2.03 13.98
N MET A 57 -0.60 -2.49 13.14
CA MET A 57 -0.84 -2.65 11.71
C MET A 57 -1.88 -3.71 11.37
N ILE A 58 -1.96 -4.80 12.12
CA ILE A 58 -2.99 -5.83 11.90
C ILE A 58 -4.39 -5.31 12.26
N PHE A 59 -4.51 -4.52 13.33
CA PHE A 59 -5.80 -4.06 13.84
C PHE A 59 -6.26 -2.71 13.29
N GLN A 60 -5.33 -1.81 12.93
CA GLN A 60 -5.62 -0.43 12.51
C GLN A 60 -5.12 -0.11 11.10
N SER A 61 -4.70 -1.13 10.32
CA SER A 61 -4.15 -0.90 8.98
C SER A 61 -5.10 -0.16 8.06
N THR A 62 -6.39 -0.46 8.14
CA THR A 62 -7.42 0.17 7.30
C THR A 62 -7.48 1.69 7.54
N GLU A 63 -7.60 2.10 8.81
CA GLU A 63 -7.65 3.52 9.19
C GLU A 63 -6.36 4.25 8.81
N ILE A 64 -5.21 3.61 9.04
CA ILE A 64 -3.91 4.19 8.72
C ILE A 64 -3.79 4.40 7.21
N VAL A 65 -4.07 3.38 6.40
CA VAL A 65 -4.00 3.48 4.93
C VAL A 65 -4.99 4.50 4.40
N MET A 66 -6.24 4.53 4.89
CA MET A 66 -7.24 5.50 4.49
C MET A 66 -6.80 6.93 4.84
N SER A 67 -6.30 7.16 6.06
CA SER A 67 -5.79 8.46 6.48
C SER A 67 -4.58 8.92 5.68
N MET A 68 -3.64 8.02 5.36
CA MET A 68 -2.46 8.33 4.54
C MET A 68 -2.83 8.81 3.12
N ASN A 69 -3.95 8.31 2.59
CA ASN A 69 -4.44 8.66 1.26
C ASN A 69 -5.52 9.76 1.28
N GLY A 70 -5.74 10.42 2.42
CA GLY A 70 -6.74 11.50 2.55
C GLY A 70 -8.18 11.05 2.34
N ALA A 71 -8.47 9.77 2.53
CA ALA A 71 -9.78 9.21 2.34
C ALA A 71 -10.70 9.53 3.53
N ARG A 72 -11.92 9.99 3.23
CA ARG A 72 -12.98 10.29 4.19
C ARG A 72 -14.04 9.20 4.13
N GLU A 73 -14.42 8.65 5.28
CA GLU A 73 -15.52 7.71 5.37
C GLU A 73 -16.84 8.39 5.02
N VAL A 74 -17.69 7.70 4.26
CA VAL A 74 -18.99 8.20 3.79
C VAL A 74 -20.10 7.23 4.10
N ASP A 75 -21.28 7.78 4.36
CA ASP A 75 -22.49 6.99 4.57
C ASP A 75 -23.38 6.94 3.31
N ARG A 76 -24.49 6.20 3.42
CA ARG A 76 -25.48 6.03 2.35
C ARG A 76 -26.11 7.36 1.88
N ASN A 77 -26.18 8.36 2.75
CA ASN A 77 -26.83 9.63 2.43
C ASN A 77 -25.86 10.59 1.75
N GLU A 78 -24.58 10.49 2.07
CA GLU A 78 -23.53 11.35 1.50
C GLU A 78 -23.19 10.94 0.06
N GLU A 79 -22.95 9.62 -0.16
CA GLU A 79 -22.55 9.07 -1.47
C GLU A 79 -23.40 7.85 -1.84
N PRO A 80 -24.70 8.04 -2.12
CA PRO A 80 -25.65 6.95 -2.29
C PRO A 80 -25.29 6.00 -3.45
N VAL A 81 -24.75 6.51 -4.55
CA VAL A 81 -24.40 5.70 -5.73
C VAL A 81 -23.25 4.76 -5.39
N LEU A 82 -22.15 5.28 -4.84
CA LEU A 82 -21.00 4.47 -4.45
C LEU A 82 -21.40 3.45 -3.38
N TYR A 83 -22.13 3.90 -2.35
CA TYR A 83 -22.52 3.06 -1.23
C TYR A 83 -23.34 1.84 -1.69
N HIS A 84 -24.35 2.06 -2.56
CA HIS A 84 -25.18 0.98 -3.09
C HIS A 84 -24.38 0.04 -4.01
N VAL A 85 -23.48 0.56 -4.84
CA VAL A 85 -22.65 -0.29 -5.69
C VAL A 85 -21.72 -1.19 -4.84
N VAL A 86 -21.12 -0.65 -3.76
CA VAL A 86 -20.30 -1.46 -2.85
C VAL A 86 -21.17 -2.51 -2.13
N GLU A 87 -22.39 -2.14 -1.68
CA GLU A 87 -23.33 -3.05 -1.03
C GLU A 87 -23.73 -4.19 -1.98
N ASP A 88 -24.11 -3.87 -3.23
CA ASP A 88 -24.48 -4.84 -4.25
C ASP A 88 -23.33 -5.82 -4.54
N MET A 89 -22.11 -5.30 -4.75
CA MET A 89 -20.95 -6.14 -5.03
C MET A 89 -20.54 -6.99 -3.84
N ALA A 90 -20.62 -6.47 -2.62
CA ALA A 90 -20.34 -7.23 -1.41
C ALA A 90 -21.34 -8.39 -1.23
N MET A 91 -22.62 -8.14 -1.50
CA MET A 91 -23.68 -9.16 -1.44
C MET A 91 -23.44 -10.27 -2.46
N VAL A 92 -23.15 -9.91 -3.73
CA VAL A 92 -22.89 -10.89 -4.79
C VAL A 92 -21.62 -11.70 -4.51
N ALA A 93 -20.57 -11.04 -3.98
CA ALA A 93 -19.31 -11.68 -3.62
C ALA A 93 -19.38 -12.49 -2.33
N GLN A 94 -20.50 -12.41 -1.58
CA GLN A 94 -20.70 -13.08 -0.29
C GLN A 94 -19.65 -12.70 0.76
N ILE A 95 -19.29 -11.43 0.84
CA ILE A 95 -18.40 -10.86 1.87
C ILE A 95 -19.20 -9.89 2.76
N PRO A 96 -18.72 -9.63 4.00
CA PRO A 96 -19.27 -8.54 4.80
C PRO A 96 -19.14 -7.21 4.06
N MET A 97 -20.12 -6.30 4.27
CA MET A 97 -20.09 -4.95 3.69
C MET A 97 -18.80 -4.22 4.09
N PRO A 98 -17.94 -3.84 3.15
CA PRO A 98 -16.76 -3.03 3.44
C PRO A 98 -17.16 -1.61 3.86
N ARG A 99 -16.33 -0.93 4.65
CA ARG A 99 -16.52 0.51 4.88
C ARG A 99 -16.22 1.28 3.59
N VAL A 100 -16.98 2.34 3.35
CA VAL A 100 -16.93 3.10 2.10
C VAL A 100 -16.28 4.45 2.34
N TYR A 101 -15.32 4.79 1.50
CA TYR A 101 -14.53 6.02 1.60
C TYR A 101 -14.49 6.76 0.28
N VAL A 102 -14.36 8.08 0.35
CA VAL A 102 -14.13 8.96 -0.81
C VAL A 102 -12.84 9.74 -0.60
N ILE A 103 -12.08 9.87 -1.68
CA ILE A 103 -10.90 10.73 -1.76
C ILE A 103 -11.27 11.91 -2.65
N ASP A 104 -11.10 13.12 -2.13
CA ASP A 104 -11.36 14.34 -2.90
C ASP A 104 -10.20 14.63 -3.86
N ASP A 105 -10.26 13.99 -5.02
CA ASP A 105 -9.26 14.10 -6.09
C ASP A 105 -9.91 13.94 -7.46
N PRO A 106 -9.61 14.81 -8.45
CA PRO A 106 -10.17 14.73 -9.80
C PRO A 106 -9.60 13.57 -10.65
N GLY A 107 -8.48 12.98 -10.25
CA GLY A 107 -7.92 11.79 -10.91
C GLY A 107 -8.81 10.57 -10.71
N LEU A 108 -8.92 9.70 -11.72
CA LEU A 108 -9.75 8.51 -11.68
C LEU A 108 -9.01 7.38 -10.97
N ASN A 109 -9.46 7.00 -9.78
CA ASN A 109 -8.85 5.90 -9.06
C ASN A 109 -9.76 5.26 -8.01
N ALA A 110 -9.43 4.03 -7.62
CA ALA A 110 -10.06 3.31 -6.51
C ALA A 110 -9.06 2.31 -5.91
N PHE A 111 -9.29 1.89 -4.68
CA PHE A 111 -8.56 0.79 -4.06
C PHE A 111 -9.34 0.15 -2.92
N ALA A 112 -8.99 -1.10 -2.61
CA ALA A 112 -9.43 -1.79 -1.39
C ALA A 112 -8.25 -2.01 -0.44
N THR A 113 -8.53 -1.95 0.86
CA THR A 113 -7.54 -2.21 1.92
C THR A 113 -8.17 -2.96 3.09
N GLY A 114 -7.34 -3.54 3.92
CA GLY A 114 -7.79 -4.23 5.13
C GLY A 114 -6.95 -5.47 5.47
N SER A 115 -7.05 -5.92 6.72
CA SER A 115 -6.37 -7.13 7.19
C SER A 115 -7.17 -8.42 6.93
N ASN A 116 -8.48 -8.29 6.74
CA ASN A 116 -9.42 -9.37 6.47
C ASN A 116 -10.75 -8.79 5.95
N PRO A 117 -11.67 -9.61 5.41
CA PRO A 117 -12.94 -9.13 4.88
C PRO A 117 -13.84 -8.41 5.91
N GLN A 118 -13.71 -8.75 7.20
CA GLN A 118 -14.49 -8.10 8.27
C GLN A 118 -14.02 -6.68 8.57
N ASN A 119 -12.76 -6.36 8.27
CA ASN A 119 -12.12 -5.07 8.50
C ASN A 119 -11.69 -4.42 7.16
N ALA A 120 -12.36 -4.79 6.08
CA ALA A 120 -12.08 -4.25 4.76
C ALA A 120 -12.72 -2.88 4.56
N ALA A 121 -12.13 -2.09 3.70
CA ALA A 121 -12.67 -0.84 3.23
C ALA A 121 -12.35 -0.64 1.74
N VAL A 122 -13.22 0.09 1.05
CA VAL A 122 -13.07 0.48 -0.36
C VAL A 122 -13.07 1.99 -0.43
N ALA A 123 -12.14 2.56 -1.19
CA ALA A 123 -12.06 3.99 -1.46
C ALA A 123 -12.17 4.24 -2.96
N ALA A 124 -12.90 5.30 -3.33
CA ALA A 124 -12.97 5.81 -4.69
C ALA A 124 -12.70 7.30 -4.71
N THR A 125 -12.10 7.82 -5.77
CA THR A 125 -11.90 9.27 -5.94
C THR A 125 -13.18 9.95 -6.41
N SER A 126 -13.37 11.22 -6.03
CA SER A 126 -14.49 12.05 -6.52
C SER A 126 -14.53 12.12 -8.05
N GLY A 127 -13.36 12.23 -8.70
CA GLY A 127 -13.27 12.21 -10.16
C GLY A 127 -13.75 10.90 -10.79
N LEU A 128 -13.49 9.76 -10.14
CA LEU A 128 -14.00 8.47 -10.62
C LEU A 128 -15.53 8.42 -10.54
N LEU A 129 -16.12 8.92 -9.46
CA LEU A 129 -17.57 8.95 -9.26
C LEU A 129 -18.29 9.89 -10.25
N GLU A 130 -17.63 10.99 -10.65
CA GLU A 130 -18.17 11.96 -11.61
C GLU A 130 -18.15 11.43 -13.07
N ILE A 131 -17.11 10.69 -13.44
CA ILE A 131 -16.84 10.29 -14.83
C ILE A 131 -17.44 8.92 -15.19
N MET A 132 -17.49 7.98 -14.23
CA MET A 132 -17.96 6.64 -14.51
C MET A 132 -19.50 6.53 -14.41
N ASN A 133 -20.08 5.85 -15.38
CA ASN A 133 -21.48 5.42 -15.26
C ASN A 133 -21.58 4.24 -14.26
N ARG A 134 -22.82 3.86 -13.94
CA ARG A 134 -23.08 2.81 -12.94
C ARG A 134 -22.41 1.48 -13.29
N GLU A 135 -22.49 1.04 -14.54
CA GLU A 135 -21.94 -0.25 -14.98
C GLU A 135 -20.40 -0.28 -14.89
N GLU A 136 -19.75 0.83 -15.24
CA GLU A 136 -18.30 1.00 -15.12
C GLU A 136 -17.87 1.06 -13.65
N LEU A 137 -18.63 1.75 -12.80
CA LEU A 137 -18.38 1.81 -11.36
C LEU A 137 -18.58 0.43 -10.71
N GLU A 138 -19.61 -0.31 -11.08
CA GLU A 138 -19.84 -1.70 -10.65
C GLU A 138 -18.65 -2.60 -11.03
N ALA A 139 -18.09 -2.41 -12.22
CA ALA A 139 -16.95 -3.18 -12.67
C ALA A 139 -15.68 -2.86 -11.86
N VAL A 140 -15.40 -1.58 -11.59
CA VAL A 140 -14.25 -1.16 -10.76
C VAL A 140 -14.42 -1.65 -9.32
N ILE A 141 -15.59 -1.44 -8.71
CA ILE A 141 -15.87 -1.89 -7.35
C ILE A 141 -15.87 -3.42 -7.26
N GLY A 142 -16.38 -4.11 -8.28
CA GLY A 142 -16.31 -5.57 -8.37
C GLY A 142 -14.88 -6.08 -8.41
N HIS A 143 -13.96 -5.36 -9.07
CA HIS A 143 -12.53 -5.65 -9.05
C HIS A 143 -11.96 -5.50 -7.63
N GLU A 144 -12.23 -4.39 -6.95
CA GLU A 144 -11.79 -4.14 -5.57
C GLU A 144 -12.36 -5.15 -4.57
N VAL A 145 -13.64 -5.46 -4.67
CA VAL A 145 -14.32 -6.48 -3.85
C VAL A 145 -13.72 -7.87 -4.09
N SER A 146 -13.26 -8.16 -5.30
CA SER A 146 -12.56 -9.42 -5.60
C SER A 146 -11.24 -9.55 -4.84
N HIS A 147 -10.48 -8.47 -4.69
CA HIS A 147 -9.29 -8.45 -3.85
C HIS A 147 -9.59 -8.72 -2.37
N ILE A 148 -10.74 -8.22 -1.88
CA ILE A 148 -11.19 -8.51 -0.50
C ILE A 148 -11.52 -10.01 -0.37
N ARG A 149 -12.33 -10.55 -1.27
CA ARG A 149 -12.75 -11.96 -1.29
C ARG A 149 -11.56 -12.92 -1.35
N ASN A 150 -10.55 -12.58 -2.15
CA ASN A 150 -9.36 -13.39 -2.38
C ASN A 150 -8.26 -13.22 -1.32
N LEU A 151 -8.49 -12.37 -0.31
CA LEU A 151 -7.50 -11.98 0.73
C LEU A 151 -6.23 -11.34 0.15
N ASP A 152 -6.31 -10.76 -1.06
CA ASP A 152 -5.21 -10.01 -1.66
C ASP A 152 -4.93 -8.74 -0.86
N ILE A 153 -5.99 -8.07 -0.35
CA ILE A 153 -5.89 -6.87 0.48
C ILE A 153 -4.95 -7.07 1.68
N ARG A 154 -4.96 -8.26 2.29
CA ARG A 154 -4.14 -8.54 3.48
C ARG A 154 -2.66 -8.38 3.22
N ILE A 155 -2.15 -9.02 2.15
CA ILE A 155 -0.73 -8.95 1.83
C ILE A 155 -0.34 -7.54 1.35
N SER A 156 -1.19 -6.91 0.53
CA SER A 156 -0.94 -5.55 0.02
C SER A 156 -0.93 -4.53 1.16
N THR A 157 -1.92 -4.55 2.04
CA THR A 157 -2.02 -3.64 3.19
C THR A 157 -0.83 -3.80 4.16
N ILE A 158 -0.44 -5.03 4.50
CA ILE A 158 0.71 -5.29 5.36
C ILE A 158 2.01 -4.82 4.69
N ALA A 159 2.19 -5.11 3.40
CA ALA A 159 3.39 -4.69 2.67
C ALA A 159 3.50 -3.16 2.60
N VAL A 160 2.40 -2.46 2.31
CA VAL A 160 2.34 -0.99 2.30
C VAL A 160 2.67 -0.44 3.67
N ALA A 161 2.04 -0.95 4.74
CA ALA A 161 2.30 -0.50 6.10
C ALA A 161 3.78 -0.67 6.49
N LEU A 162 4.39 -1.83 6.20
CA LEU A 162 5.80 -2.08 6.49
C LEU A 162 6.72 -1.18 5.66
N ALA A 163 6.42 -0.98 4.38
CA ALA A 163 7.20 -0.11 3.50
C ALA A 163 7.12 1.36 3.96
N SER A 164 5.92 1.85 4.31
CA SER A 164 5.72 3.21 4.82
C SER A 164 6.47 3.46 6.13
N ALA A 165 6.51 2.46 7.04
CA ALA A 165 7.31 2.57 8.26
C ALA A 165 8.81 2.72 7.94
N ILE A 166 9.32 1.93 7.02
CA ILE A 166 10.73 2.00 6.60
C ILE A 166 11.03 3.35 5.95
N THR A 167 10.15 3.84 5.07
CA THR A 167 10.27 5.15 4.42
C THR A 167 10.25 6.28 5.44
N LEU A 168 9.36 6.21 6.43
CA LEU A 168 9.29 7.20 7.51
C LEU A 168 10.60 7.21 8.33
N LEU A 169 11.09 6.06 8.75
CA LEU A 169 12.36 5.94 9.48
C LEU A 169 13.52 6.50 8.67
N SER A 170 13.59 6.18 7.37
CA SER A 170 14.61 6.69 6.46
C SER A 170 14.54 8.21 6.29
N SER A 171 13.34 8.77 6.18
CA SER A 171 13.13 10.22 6.05
C SER A 171 13.47 10.98 7.33
N MET A 172 13.16 10.42 8.50
CA MET A 172 13.56 10.98 9.79
C MET A 172 15.08 11.01 9.94
N ALA A 173 15.75 9.93 9.54
CA ALA A 173 17.22 9.86 9.52
C ALA A 173 17.85 10.95 8.64
N GLY A 174 17.32 11.14 7.43
CA GLY A 174 17.78 12.21 6.52
C GLY A 174 17.58 13.61 7.12
N ARG A 175 16.44 13.88 7.78
CA ARG A 175 16.21 15.17 8.45
C ARG A 175 17.17 15.41 9.61
N MET A 176 17.41 14.43 10.46
CA MET A 176 18.36 14.54 11.56
C MET A 176 19.77 14.84 11.07
N MET A 177 20.18 14.23 9.95
CA MET A 177 21.47 14.49 9.31
C MET A 177 21.58 15.94 8.80
N TRP A 178 20.49 16.48 8.21
CA TRP A 178 20.52 17.85 7.67
C TRP A 178 20.47 18.91 8.78
N TRP A 179 19.66 18.72 9.80
CA TRP A 179 19.57 19.64 10.94
C TRP A 179 20.80 19.56 11.84
N GLY A 180 21.38 18.38 12.04
CA GLY A 180 22.64 18.19 12.78
C GLY A 180 23.85 18.80 12.07
N GLY A 181 23.91 18.77 10.73
CA GLY A 181 24.97 19.38 9.92
C GLY A 181 24.90 20.90 9.89
N ALA A 182 23.70 21.49 9.83
CA ALA A 182 23.53 22.96 9.80
C ALA A 182 23.94 23.66 11.11
N SER A 183 23.86 22.95 12.25
CA SER A 183 24.23 23.49 13.58
C SER A 183 25.75 23.57 13.81
N ARG A 184 26.55 22.90 13.01
CA ARG A 184 28.04 22.76 13.18
C ARG A 184 28.85 23.85 12.55
N SER A 185 28.30 24.73 11.73
CA SER A 185 29.09 25.81 11.09
C SER A 185 29.55 26.90 12.05
N ARG A 186 29.27 26.82 13.36
CA ARG A 186 29.58 27.89 14.32
C ARG A 186 30.36 27.51 15.60
N ARG A 187 30.75 26.25 15.80
CA ARG A 187 31.59 25.90 16.98
C ARG A 187 32.65 24.84 16.63
N SER A 188 33.74 25.30 16.17
CA SER A 188 35.03 24.56 16.17
C SER A 188 35.57 24.49 17.58
N ASN A 189 36.08 23.33 17.95
CA ASN A 189 37.00 23.10 19.07
C ASN A 189 36.45 22.46 20.34
N ASP A 190 35.78 21.28 20.20
CA ASP A 190 35.78 20.33 21.33
C ASP A 190 35.80 18.88 20.80
N ARG A 191 36.67 18.06 21.35
CA ARG A 191 37.00 16.70 20.95
C ARG A 191 35.93 15.62 21.19
N ASP A 192 34.72 16.00 21.52
CA ASP A 192 33.63 15.08 21.88
C ASP A 192 32.57 14.88 20.78
N GLY A 193 32.79 15.39 19.57
CA GLY A 193 31.88 15.36 18.46
C GLY A 193 31.78 14.02 17.69
N GLY A 194 32.64 13.06 17.93
CA GLY A 194 32.75 11.82 17.15
C GLY A 194 31.52 10.88 17.26
N GLY A 195 30.83 10.91 18.38
CA GLY A 195 29.69 10.02 18.62
C GLY A 195 28.49 10.31 17.71
N ILE A 196 28.12 11.57 17.51
CA ILE A 196 26.96 11.96 16.69
C ILE A 196 27.22 11.71 15.19
N GLU A 197 28.47 11.83 14.72
CA GLU A 197 28.85 11.53 13.34
C GLU A 197 28.69 10.05 13.01
N VAL A 198 29.12 9.20 13.93
CA VAL A 198 28.93 7.73 13.82
C VAL A 198 27.46 7.37 13.82
N ILE A 199 26.66 8.02 14.68
CA ILE A 199 25.20 7.84 14.73
C ILE A 199 24.56 8.17 13.38
N LEU A 200 24.84 9.35 12.83
CA LEU A 200 24.29 9.80 11.55
C LEU A 200 24.75 8.90 10.39
N LEU A 201 25.99 8.43 10.42
CA LEU A 201 26.50 7.50 9.42
C LEU A 201 25.76 6.15 9.47
N VAL A 202 25.56 5.60 10.66
CA VAL A 202 24.85 4.32 10.83
C VAL A 202 23.37 4.46 10.40
N ILE A 203 22.71 5.53 10.81
CA ILE A 203 21.31 5.79 10.41
C ILE A 203 21.21 5.95 8.89
N SER A 204 22.13 6.67 8.26
CA SER A 204 22.16 6.85 6.81
C SER A 204 22.42 5.54 6.08
N LEU A 205 23.35 4.73 6.57
CA LEU A 205 23.66 3.40 6.01
C LEU A 205 22.43 2.48 6.13
N LEU A 206 21.75 2.49 7.28
CA LEU A 206 20.53 1.74 7.49
C LEU A 206 19.41 2.20 6.54
N ALA A 207 19.24 3.50 6.33
CA ALA A 207 18.25 4.03 5.39
C ALA A 207 18.54 3.57 3.96
N ILE A 208 19.78 3.60 3.52
CA ILE A 208 20.21 3.14 2.18
C ILE A 208 19.94 1.64 1.99
N VAL A 209 20.16 0.83 3.03
CA VAL A 209 19.91 -0.63 2.97
C VAL A 209 18.42 -0.95 3.06
N LEU A 210 17.66 -0.22 3.87
CA LEU A 210 16.23 -0.50 4.12
C LEU A 210 15.34 -0.03 2.97
N ALA A 211 15.66 1.05 2.25
CA ALA A 211 14.83 1.55 1.16
C ALA A 211 14.61 0.54 0.02
N PRO A 212 15.65 -0.16 -0.51
CA PRO A 212 15.44 -1.22 -1.51
C PRO A 212 14.61 -2.38 -0.99
N ILE A 213 14.71 -2.67 0.31
CA ILE A 213 13.93 -3.74 0.95
C ILE A 213 12.46 -3.36 1.03
N ALA A 214 12.14 -2.12 1.40
CA ALA A 214 10.78 -1.61 1.36
C ALA A 214 10.15 -1.75 -0.04
N ALA A 215 10.87 -1.33 -1.07
CA ALA A 215 10.44 -1.49 -2.46
C ALA A 215 10.21 -2.97 -2.82
N THR A 216 11.10 -3.87 -2.39
CA THR A 216 10.95 -5.32 -2.63
C THR A 216 9.72 -5.89 -1.91
N LEU A 217 9.44 -5.45 -0.68
CA LEU A 217 8.25 -5.88 0.08
C LEU A 217 6.96 -5.50 -0.66
N VAL A 218 6.88 -4.27 -1.17
CA VAL A 218 5.76 -3.82 -2.00
C VAL A 218 5.64 -4.66 -3.27
N GLN A 219 6.74 -4.89 -3.98
CA GLN A 219 6.74 -5.74 -5.20
C GLN A 219 6.29 -7.19 -4.93
N LEU A 220 6.64 -7.77 -3.78
CA LEU A 220 6.18 -9.10 -3.38
C LEU A 220 4.68 -9.15 -3.11
N ALA A 221 4.10 -8.03 -2.68
CA ALA A 221 2.67 -7.91 -2.44
C ALA A 221 1.86 -7.82 -3.74
N ILE A 222 2.48 -7.39 -4.84
CA ILE A 222 1.83 -7.22 -6.13
C ILE A 222 2.07 -8.43 -7.01
N SER A 223 1.06 -8.83 -7.76
CA SER A 223 1.16 -9.94 -8.72
C SER A 223 0.26 -9.68 -9.91
N ARG A 224 0.83 -9.63 -11.11
CA ARG A 224 0.07 -9.48 -12.36
C ARG A 224 -1.04 -10.51 -12.51
N GLN A 225 -0.81 -11.74 -12.07
CA GLN A 225 -1.83 -12.80 -12.13
C GLN A 225 -3.02 -12.51 -11.22
N ARG A 226 -2.83 -11.83 -10.09
CA ARG A 226 -3.93 -11.43 -9.20
C ARG A 226 -4.78 -10.33 -9.83
N GLU A 227 -4.16 -9.39 -10.54
CA GLU A 227 -4.88 -8.36 -11.29
C GLU A 227 -5.78 -8.96 -12.37
N PHE A 228 -5.24 -9.89 -13.18
CA PHE A 228 -6.04 -10.59 -14.18
C PHE A 228 -7.16 -11.44 -13.56
N LEU A 229 -6.91 -12.02 -12.40
CA LEU A 229 -7.98 -12.75 -11.70
C LEU A 229 -9.02 -11.80 -11.12
N ALA A 230 -8.64 -10.65 -10.60
CA ALA A 230 -9.58 -9.66 -10.10
C ALA A 230 -10.44 -9.09 -11.24
N ASP A 231 -9.86 -8.85 -12.42
CA ASP A 231 -10.60 -8.49 -13.64
C ASP A 231 -11.63 -9.56 -14.02
N ALA A 232 -11.20 -10.82 -14.09
CA ALA A 232 -12.09 -11.94 -14.39
C ALA A 232 -13.18 -12.13 -13.32
N SER A 233 -12.83 -11.94 -12.04
CA SER A 233 -13.79 -12.02 -10.95
C SER A 233 -14.78 -10.86 -10.97
N SER A 234 -14.34 -9.65 -11.35
CA SER A 234 -15.25 -8.51 -11.56
C SER A 234 -16.28 -8.84 -12.65
N VAL A 235 -15.83 -9.40 -13.77
CA VAL A 235 -16.73 -9.85 -14.85
C VAL A 235 -17.67 -10.97 -14.37
N GLU A 236 -17.19 -11.90 -13.53
CA GLU A 236 -18.04 -12.93 -12.93
C GLU A 236 -19.13 -12.32 -12.06
N LEU A 237 -18.81 -11.34 -11.22
CA LEU A 237 -19.74 -10.67 -10.30
C LEU A 237 -20.76 -9.80 -11.04
N THR A 238 -20.33 -9.03 -12.03
CA THR A 238 -21.16 -8.07 -12.76
C THR A 238 -21.87 -8.66 -13.98
N ARG A 239 -21.38 -9.80 -14.49
CA ARG A 239 -21.79 -10.38 -15.78
C ARG A 239 -21.65 -9.42 -16.95
N ASN A 240 -20.78 -8.42 -16.83
CA ASN A 240 -20.61 -7.36 -17.82
C ASN A 240 -19.11 -7.10 -18.12
N PRO A 241 -18.50 -7.86 -19.05
CA PRO A 241 -17.10 -7.62 -19.44
C PRO A 241 -16.89 -6.25 -20.09
N GLN A 242 -17.94 -5.73 -20.79
CA GLN A 242 -17.83 -4.43 -21.47
C GLN A 242 -17.74 -3.28 -20.47
N GLY A 243 -18.44 -3.36 -19.32
CA GLY A 243 -18.32 -2.38 -18.25
C GLY A 243 -16.88 -2.25 -17.75
N MET A 244 -16.20 -3.39 -17.54
CA MET A 244 -14.78 -3.37 -17.12
C MET A 244 -13.84 -2.86 -18.22
N ILE A 245 -14.07 -3.21 -19.48
CA ILE A 245 -13.29 -2.70 -20.61
C ILE A 245 -13.41 -1.18 -20.70
N ASN A 246 -14.64 -0.65 -20.62
CA ASN A 246 -14.90 0.79 -20.69
C ASN A 246 -14.26 1.53 -19.50
N ALA A 247 -14.39 0.98 -18.29
CA ALA A 247 -13.75 1.54 -17.09
C ALA A 247 -12.22 1.63 -17.26
N LEU A 248 -11.58 0.53 -17.69
CA LEU A 248 -10.14 0.50 -17.93
C LEU A 248 -9.69 1.50 -19.00
N GLN A 249 -10.47 1.71 -20.07
CA GLN A 249 -10.17 2.70 -21.10
C GLN A 249 -10.22 4.13 -20.53
N LYS A 250 -11.19 4.43 -19.66
CA LYS A 250 -11.27 5.73 -19.00
C LYS A 250 -10.10 5.93 -18.02
N LEU A 251 -9.73 4.90 -17.26
CA LEU A 251 -8.59 4.92 -16.35
C LEU A 251 -7.27 5.18 -17.10
N ASP A 252 -7.04 4.53 -18.25
CA ASP A 252 -5.83 4.71 -19.08
C ASP A 252 -5.68 6.14 -19.60
N ASN A 253 -6.80 6.77 -19.95
CA ASN A 253 -6.85 8.14 -20.45
C ASN A 253 -6.98 9.22 -19.36
N SER A 254 -7.07 8.81 -18.08
CA SER A 254 -7.25 9.75 -16.97
C SER A 254 -5.99 10.57 -16.70
N GLN A 255 -6.18 11.73 -16.05
CA GLN A 255 -5.07 12.49 -15.50
C GLN A 255 -4.53 11.84 -14.22
N PRO A 256 -3.23 12.02 -13.90
CA PRO A 256 -2.70 11.59 -12.62
C PRO A 256 -3.44 12.27 -11.46
N MET A 257 -3.41 11.66 -10.29
CA MET A 257 -3.98 12.23 -9.08
C MET A 257 -3.27 13.55 -8.73
N SER A 258 -4.04 14.49 -8.21
CA SER A 258 -3.55 15.84 -7.89
C SER A 258 -2.78 15.88 -6.58
N HIS A 259 -3.16 15.06 -5.60
CA HIS A 259 -2.41 14.96 -4.36
C HIS A 259 -1.28 13.93 -4.44
N HIS A 260 -0.25 14.16 -3.64
CA HIS A 260 0.90 13.25 -3.59
C HIS A 260 0.53 11.96 -2.87
N VAL A 261 0.56 10.86 -3.59
CA VAL A 261 0.39 9.51 -3.05
C VAL A 261 1.78 8.94 -2.74
N ASP A 262 1.97 8.37 -1.55
CA ASP A 262 3.20 7.68 -1.17
C ASP A 262 3.47 6.51 -2.14
N ASP A 263 4.73 6.34 -2.57
CA ASP A 263 5.14 5.25 -3.48
C ASP A 263 4.72 3.86 -2.95
N ALA A 264 4.67 3.68 -1.64
CA ALA A 264 4.21 2.44 -1.03
C ALA A 264 2.71 2.23 -1.22
N SER A 265 1.88 3.25 -0.99
CA SER A 265 0.42 3.16 -1.13
C SER A 265 -0.05 3.22 -2.58
N SER A 266 0.77 3.74 -3.51
CA SER A 266 0.46 3.74 -4.95
C SER A 266 0.17 2.34 -5.49
N ALA A 267 0.78 1.34 -4.89
CA ALA A 267 0.60 -0.07 -5.21
C ALA A 267 -0.78 -0.67 -4.88
N LEU A 268 -1.61 0.04 -4.14
CA LEU A 268 -2.98 -0.39 -3.82
C LEU A 268 -3.99 0.00 -4.89
N TYR A 269 -3.72 1.07 -5.62
CA TYR A 269 -4.66 1.67 -6.56
C TYR A 269 -4.83 0.84 -7.84
N ILE A 270 -6.04 0.80 -8.39
CA ILE A 270 -6.35 0.10 -9.65
C ILE A 270 -5.57 0.67 -10.85
N ASN A 271 -5.22 1.96 -10.79
CA ASN A 271 -4.41 2.66 -11.77
C ASN A 271 -3.28 3.41 -11.08
N ASP A 272 -2.11 3.51 -11.70
CA ASP A 272 -0.98 4.24 -11.11
C ASP A 272 -1.38 5.71 -10.85
N PRO A 273 -1.40 6.17 -9.59
CA PRO A 273 -1.80 7.53 -9.25
C PRO A 273 -0.83 8.59 -9.81
N GLN A 274 0.39 8.20 -10.15
CA GLN A 274 1.42 9.07 -10.73
C GLN A 274 1.82 8.52 -12.09
N LYS A 275 1.60 9.28 -13.20
CA LYS A 275 2.10 8.85 -14.52
C LYS A 275 3.62 8.69 -14.47
N PRO A 276 4.16 7.49 -14.66
CA PRO A 276 5.59 7.25 -14.45
C PRO A 276 6.43 7.81 -15.60
N GLY A 277 7.60 8.35 -15.26
CA GLY A 277 8.67 8.59 -16.21
C GLY A 277 9.17 7.25 -16.82
N PHE A 278 9.86 7.34 -17.97
CA PHE A 278 10.31 6.19 -18.77
C PHE A 278 11.05 5.08 -17.97
N LEU A 279 11.86 5.45 -16.98
CA LEU A 279 12.60 4.49 -16.14
C LEU A 279 11.70 3.77 -15.12
N LYS A 280 10.62 4.40 -14.63
CA LYS A 280 9.67 3.76 -13.69
C LYS A 280 8.83 2.68 -14.39
N LYS A 281 8.66 2.71 -15.71
CA LYS A 281 7.92 1.68 -16.47
C LYS A 281 8.51 0.28 -16.33
N LEU A 282 9.80 0.14 -16.03
CA LEU A 282 10.46 -1.16 -15.81
C LEU A 282 10.09 -1.79 -14.46
N PHE A 283 9.56 -0.99 -13.51
CA PHE A 283 9.16 -1.42 -12.17
C PHE A 283 7.64 -1.41 -11.96
N TYR A 284 6.87 -1.43 -13.06
CA TYR A 284 5.41 -1.43 -12.99
C TYR A 284 4.89 -2.60 -12.16
N THR A 285 4.08 -2.25 -11.18
CA THR A 285 3.46 -3.17 -10.24
C THR A 285 2.21 -3.84 -10.83
N HIS A 286 1.46 -3.11 -11.67
CA HIS A 286 0.27 -3.60 -12.36
C HIS A 286 0.58 -3.99 -13.81
N PRO A 287 -0.15 -4.96 -14.41
CA PRO A 287 -0.06 -5.23 -15.82
C PRO A 287 -0.55 -4.03 -16.65
N PRO A 288 0.01 -3.81 -17.85
CA PRO A 288 -0.47 -2.75 -18.73
C PRO A 288 -1.98 -2.84 -18.97
N ILE A 289 -2.69 -1.71 -18.91
CA ILE A 289 -4.14 -1.67 -19.10
C ILE A 289 -4.53 -2.27 -20.46
N SER A 290 -3.72 -2.06 -21.49
CA SER A 290 -3.93 -2.67 -22.81
C SER A 290 -3.94 -4.22 -22.76
N GLU A 291 -3.08 -4.84 -21.95
CA GLU A 291 -3.06 -6.30 -21.78
C GLU A 291 -4.29 -6.79 -21.00
N ARG A 292 -4.73 -6.03 -19.98
CA ARG A 292 -5.96 -6.32 -19.23
C ARG A 292 -7.18 -6.29 -20.16
N ILE A 293 -7.33 -5.25 -20.97
CA ILE A 293 -8.42 -5.11 -21.95
C ILE A 293 -8.40 -6.25 -22.97
N GLU A 294 -7.23 -6.62 -23.51
CA GLU A 294 -7.14 -7.67 -24.49
C GLU A 294 -7.59 -9.03 -23.94
N ARG A 295 -7.24 -9.34 -22.70
CA ARG A 295 -7.72 -10.56 -22.03
C ARG A 295 -9.23 -10.56 -21.79
N LEU A 296 -9.81 -9.43 -21.43
CA LEU A 296 -11.25 -9.30 -21.21
C LEU A 296 -12.07 -9.45 -22.49
N LYS A 297 -11.54 -9.06 -23.65
CA LYS A 297 -12.20 -9.27 -24.96
C LYS A 297 -12.36 -10.74 -25.33
N HIS A 298 -11.56 -11.60 -24.73
CA HIS A 298 -11.61 -13.06 -24.98
C HIS A 298 -12.35 -13.85 -23.92
N MET A 299 -13.03 -13.16 -22.98
CA MET A 299 -13.93 -13.75 -21.98
C MET A 299 -15.38 -13.68 -22.43
#